data_09700321f7b20407479171caec29c09f
#
_entry.id   09700321f7b20407479171caec29c09f
#
_cell.length_a   1.000
_cell.length_b   1.000
_cell.length_c   1.000
_cell.angle_alpha   90.00
_cell.angle_beta   90.00
_cell.angle_gamma   90.00
#
_symmetry.space_group_name_H-M   'P 1'
#
loop_
_entity.id
_entity.type
_entity.pdbx_description
1 polymer ?
#
loop_
_entity_poly.entity_id
_entity_poly.type
_entity_poly.pdbx_seq_one_letter_code
_entity_poly.pdbx_strand_id
1 'polypeptide(L)' 'MATKAMSLRLQAEQAAELEAIARADEMPVSEAVREAIDAHIAARRADKDFQKRLKRRLEEDREVLERLAR' A
#
# COMPACT_ATOMS: atom_id res chain seq x y z
N MET A 1 -11.56 -11.35 8.60
CA MET A 1 -10.28 -11.21 7.90
C MET A 1 -9.13 -11.10 8.87
N ALA A 2 -8.06 -11.81 8.59
CA ALA A 2 -6.88 -11.73 9.43
C ALA A 2 -6.16 -10.39 9.25
N THR A 3 -5.66 -9.86 10.34
CA THR A 3 -4.83 -8.65 10.30
C THR A 3 -3.40 -9.01 10.64
N LYS A 4 -2.47 -8.22 10.16
CA LYS A 4 -1.07 -8.42 10.42
C LYS A 4 -0.44 -7.09 10.80
N ALA A 5 0.30 -7.10 11.91
CA ALA A 5 0.97 -5.89 12.37
C ALA A 5 2.29 -5.72 11.62
N MET A 6 2.57 -4.50 11.19
CA MET A 6 3.81 -4.15 10.53
C MET A 6 4.30 -2.84 11.09
N SER A 7 5.61 -2.69 11.21
CA SER A 7 6.21 -1.44 11.66
C SER A 7 6.86 -0.74 10.47
N LEU A 8 6.71 0.57 10.43
CA LEU A 8 7.25 1.38 9.36
C LEU A 8 7.82 2.66 9.94
N ARG A 9 9.02 3.03 9.50
CA ARG A 9 9.64 4.29 9.89
C ARG A 9 9.51 5.28 8.75
N LEU A 10 9.04 6.47 9.07
CA LEU A 10 8.92 7.56 8.11
C LEU A 10 9.94 8.64 8.46
N GLN A 11 10.37 9.37 7.45
CA GLN A 11 11.17 10.56 7.69
C GLN A 11 10.29 11.59 8.41
N ALA A 12 10.90 12.40 9.26
CA ALA A 12 10.14 13.37 10.03
C ALA A 12 9.30 14.30 9.15
N GLU A 13 9.85 14.69 8.01
CA GLU A 13 9.14 15.55 7.06
C GLU A 13 7.89 14.86 6.48
N GLN A 14 8.02 13.59 6.14
CA GLN A 14 6.89 12.81 5.63
C GLN A 14 5.80 12.65 6.69
N ALA A 15 6.23 12.40 7.92
CA ALA A 15 5.29 12.24 9.03
C ALA A 15 4.50 13.54 9.24
N ALA A 16 5.19 14.68 9.21
CA ALA A 16 4.55 15.98 9.39
C ALA A 16 3.58 16.30 8.26
N GLU A 17 3.97 16.00 7.04
CA GLU A 17 3.11 16.22 5.88
C GLU A 17 1.87 15.33 5.93
N LEU A 18 2.06 14.07 6.30
CA LEU A 18 0.93 13.14 6.41
C LEU A 18 -0.04 13.56 7.51
N GLU A 19 0.49 14.02 8.63
CA GLU A 19 -0.35 14.53 9.71
C GLU A 19 -1.15 15.76 9.29
N ALA A 20 -0.54 16.64 8.50
CA ALA A 20 -1.22 17.82 7.98
C ALA A 20 -2.34 17.43 7.01
N ILE A 21 -2.08 16.47 6.14
CA ILE A 21 -3.08 15.97 5.20
C ILE A 21 -4.25 15.34 5.96
N ALA A 22 -3.96 14.50 6.93
CA ALA A 22 -4.99 13.82 7.71
C ALA A 22 -5.84 14.83 8.47
N ARG A 23 -5.21 15.87 9.02
CA ARG A 23 -5.94 16.92 9.72
C ARG A 23 -6.86 17.71 8.79
N ALA A 24 -6.37 18.02 7.59
CA ALA A 24 -7.16 18.73 6.59
C ALA A 24 -8.36 17.91 6.13
N ASP A 25 -8.19 16.60 6.04
CA ASP A 25 -9.24 15.68 5.64
C ASP A 25 -10.10 15.19 6.81
N GLU A 26 -9.81 15.68 8.00
CA GLU A 26 -10.55 15.32 9.21
C GLU A 26 -10.59 13.81 9.46
N MET A 27 -9.44 13.16 9.31
CA MET A 27 -9.33 11.72 9.54
C MET A 27 -8.11 11.40 10.41
N PRO A 28 -8.12 10.25 11.10
CA PRO A 28 -6.94 9.80 11.83
C PRO A 28 -5.77 9.53 10.87
N VAL A 29 -4.54 9.73 11.34
CA VAL A 29 -3.35 9.46 10.53
C VAL A 29 -3.32 8.02 10.04
N SER A 30 -3.71 7.07 10.90
CA SER A 30 -3.73 5.65 10.51
C SER A 30 -4.65 5.39 9.32
N GLU A 31 -5.76 6.11 9.25
CA GLU A 31 -6.69 5.97 8.14
C GLU A 31 -6.10 6.55 6.85
N ALA A 32 -5.43 7.69 6.95
CA ALA A 32 -4.74 8.29 5.80
C ALA A 32 -3.67 7.34 5.26
N VAL A 33 -2.94 6.67 6.16
CA VAL A 33 -1.93 5.69 5.76
C VAL A 33 -2.57 4.51 5.03
N ARG A 34 -3.66 3.99 5.56
CA ARG A 34 -4.36 2.85 4.93
C ARG A 34 -4.87 3.22 3.55
N GLU A 35 -5.42 4.42 3.39
CA GLU A 35 -5.88 4.88 2.09
C GLU A 35 -4.73 4.96 1.09
N ALA A 36 -3.57 5.46 1.53
CA ALA A 36 -2.40 5.54 0.67
C ALA A 36 -1.93 4.15 0.23
N ILE A 37 -1.93 3.20 1.16
CA ILE A 37 -1.55 1.82 0.87
C ILE A 37 -2.52 1.20 -0.12
N ASP A 38 -3.81 1.36 0.10
CA ASP A 38 -4.82 0.82 -0.79
C ASP A 38 -4.72 1.41 -2.18
N ALA A 39 -4.48 2.71 -2.27
CA ALA A 39 -4.31 3.39 -3.54
C ALA A 39 -3.07 2.88 -4.29
N HIS A 40 -1.98 2.66 -3.56
CA HIS A 40 -0.75 2.14 -4.14
C HIS A 40 -0.95 0.73 -4.70
N ILE A 41 -1.59 -0.13 -3.91
CA ILE A 41 -1.86 -1.50 -4.33
C ILE A 41 -2.77 -1.52 -5.57
N ALA A 42 -3.80 -0.67 -5.57
CA ALA A 42 -4.71 -0.58 -6.71
C ALA A 42 -3.98 -0.13 -7.98
N ALA A 43 -3.08 0.86 -7.85
CA ALA A 43 -2.30 1.35 -8.98
C ALA A 43 -1.40 0.25 -9.56
N ARG A 44 -0.77 -0.54 -8.68
CA ARG A 44 0.08 -1.65 -9.12
C ARG A 44 -0.73 -2.77 -9.77
N ARG A 45 -1.91 -3.01 -9.24
CA ARG A 45 -2.81 -4.02 -9.81
C ARG A 45 -3.18 -3.69 -11.25
N ALA A 46 -3.29 -2.40 -11.57
CA ALA A 46 -3.65 -1.94 -12.91
C ALA A 46 -2.44 -1.81 -13.85
N ASP A 47 -1.23 -1.90 -13.33
CA ASP A 47 0.00 -1.74 -14.12
C ASP A 47 0.42 -3.07 -14.74
N LYS A 48 0.24 -3.20 -16.04
CA LYS A 48 0.53 -4.45 -16.75
C LYS A 48 2.01 -4.81 -16.77
N ASP A 49 2.87 -3.82 -16.88
CA ASP A 49 4.32 -4.06 -16.85
C ASP A 49 4.76 -4.55 -15.49
N PHE A 50 4.21 -3.97 -14.44
CA PHE A 50 4.46 -4.42 -13.08
C PHE A 50 3.98 -5.86 -12.91
N GLN A 51 2.81 -6.19 -13.43
CA GLN A 51 2.25 -7.54 -13.32
C GLN A 51 3.18 -8.58 -13.95
N LYS A 52 3.79 -8.26 -15.06
CA LYS A 52 4.76 -9.16 -15.71
C LYS A 52 5.99 -9.40 -14.84
N ARG A 53 6.50 -8.33 -14.23
CA ARG A 53 7.65 -8.45 -13.34
C ARG A 53 7.31 -9.26 -12.09
N LEU A 54 6.14 -9.03 -11.55
CA LEU A 54 5.67 -9.73 -10.36
C LEU A 54 5.55 -11.23 -10.62
N LYS A 55 4.97 -11.58 -11.75
CA LYS A 55 4.82 -12.97 -12.15
C LYS A 55 6.15 -13.70 -12.18
N ARG A 56 7.16 -13.02 -12.71
CA ARG A 56 8.50 -13.58 -12.82
C ARG A 56 9.18 -13.76 -11.47
N ARG A 57 8.99 -12.80 -10.58
CA ARG A 57 9.71 -12.74 -9.31
C ARG A 57 9.05 -13.51 -8.17
N LEU A 58 7.72 -13.60 -8.20
CA LEU A 58 6.96 -14.17 -7.09
C LEU A 58 6.12 -15.37 -7.50
N GLU A 59 6.60 -16.14 -8.46
CA GLU A 59 5.87 -17.32 -8.93
C GLU A 59 5.55 -18.30 -7.82
N GLU A 60 6.43 -18.45 -6.86
CA GLU A 60 6.26 -19.36 -5.73
C GLU A 60 5.26 -18.86 -4.70
N ASP A 61 4.93 -17.57 -4.73
CA ASP A 61 3.95 -17.00 -3.80
C ASP A 61 2.64 -16.75 -4.54
N ARG A 62 1.95 -17.81 -4.84
CA ARG A 62 0.73 -17.79 -5.64
C ARG A 62 -0.38 -16.95 -5.02
N GLU A 63 -0.50 -17.00 -3.72
CA GLU A 63 -1.58 -16.28 -3.05
C GLU A 63 -1.48 -14.77 -3.25
N VAL A 64 -0.29 -14.22 -3.05
CA VAL A 64 -0.06 -12.79 -3.27
C VAL A 64 -0.22 -12.45 -4.74
N LEU A 65 0.32 -13.28 -5.62
CA LEU A 65 0.24 -13.08 -7.06
C LEU A 65 -1.21 -13.04 -7.53
N GLU A 66 -2.02 -13.96 -7.07
CA GLU A 66 -3.42 -14.02 -7.45
C GLU A 66 -4.20 -12.78 -7.01
N ARG A 67 -3.95 -12.32 -5.80
CA ARG A 67 -4.62 -11.13 -5.29
C ARG A 67 -4.27 -9.88 -6.09
N LEU A 68 -3.03 -9.76 -6.52
CA LEU A 68 -2.57 -8.60 -7.29
C LEU A 68 -2.97 -8.69 -8.77
N ALA A 69 -3.18 -9.88 -9.27
CA ALA A 69 -3.53 -10.09 -10.67
C ALA A 69 -5.00 -9.87 -10.97
N ARG A 70 -5.85 -9.86 -9.95
CA ARG A 70 -7.29 -9.63 -10.13
C ARG A 70 -7.56 -8.17 -10.55
#